data_e3a4d312ae85b898756a41a91d0b3d0e
#
_entry.id   e3a4d312ae85b898756a41a91d0b3d0e
#
_cell.length_a   1.000
_cell.length_b   1.000
_cell.length_c   1.000
_cell.angle_alpha   90.00
_cell.angle_beta   90.00
_cell.angle_gamma   90.00
#
_symmetry.space_group_name_H-M   'P 1'
#
loop_
_entity.id
_entity.type
_entity.pdbx_description
1 polymer ?
#
loop_
_entity_poly.entity_id
_entity_poly.type
_entity_poly.pdbx_seq_one_letter_code
_entity_poly.pdbx_strand_id
1 'polypeptide(L)'
;MNNHKIYRGDVWLINLNPAMGHEQSGIRPALIFSDDLFNNGLSGLIIILPITSKKKNLNTHIQIQTPFLPSVSYIKTEDIRSVSVERLIKKIGNLDQSVLQHAEYHLKYLLGFQ
;
A
#
# COMPACT_ATOMS: atom_id res chain seq x y z
N MET A 1 -8.26 16.34 -12.44
CA MET A 1 -8.79 15.64 -11.27
C MET A 1 -9.14 14.21 -11.61
N ASN A 2 -8.73 13.28 -10.79
CA ASN A 2 -9.01 11.88 -11.03
C ASN A 2 -10.45 11.56 -10.58
N ASN A 3 -11.31 11.13 -11.52
CA ASN A 3 -12.70 10.76 -11.21
C ASN A 3 -12.85 9.31 -10.82
N HIS A 4 -11.75 8.54 -10.76
CA HIS A 4 -11.80 7.14 -10.38
C HIS A 4 -11.95 7.01 -8.87
N LYS A 5 -12.80 6.10 -8.46
CA LYS A 5 -12.93 5.75 -7.05
C LYS A 5 -11.75 4.90 -6.61
N ILE A 6 -11.35 5.09 -5.37
CA ILE A 6 -10.23 4.41 -4.76
C ILE A 6 -10.78 3.46 -3.70
N TYR A 7 -10.50 2.16 -3.85
CA TYR A 7 -11.05 1.14 -2.96
C TYR A 7 -9.96 0.50 -2.12
N ARG A 8 -10.30 0.19 -0.89
CA ARG A 8 -9.46 -0.64 -0.04
C ARG A 8 -9.16 -1.96 -0.76
N GLY A 9 -7.88 -2.33 -0.81
CA GLY A 9 -7.46 -3.53 -1.53
C GLY A 9 -6.94 -3.27 -2.93
N ASP A 10 -7.21 -2.10 -3.49
CA ASP A 10 -6.64 -1.71 -4.77
C ASP A 10 -5.12 -1.61 -4.66
N VAL A 11 -4.43 -1.92 -5.75
CA VAL A 11 -3.00 -1.64 -5.90
C VAL A 11 -2.84 -0.60 -7.00
N TRP A 12 -2.15 0.48 -6.65
CA TRP A 12 -1.88 1.60 -7.56
C TRP A 12 -0.39 1.82 -7.68
N LEU A 13 0.05 2.26 -8.86
CA LEU A 13 1.35 2.90 -8.97
C LEU A 13 1.24 4.29 -8.35
N ILE A 14 2.24 4.63 -7.53
CA ILE A 14 2.19 5.85 -6.74
C ILE A 14 3.59 6.46 -6.67
N ASN A 15 3.66 7.79 -6.70
CA ASN A 15 4.92 8.50 -6.51
C ASN A 15 5.14 8.73 -5.02
N LEU A 16 6.14 8.03 -4.47
CA LEU A 16 6.45 8.10 -3.04
C LEU A 16 7.52 9.15 -2.72
N ASN A 17 8.04 9.83 -3.72
CA ASN A 17 9.03 10.89 -3.50
C ASN A 17 8.35 12.20 -3.06
N PRO A 18 9.02 13.03 -2.24
CA PRO A 18 10.30 12.75 -1.61
C PRO A 18 10.16 11.78 -0.44
N ALA A 19 11.18 10.94 -0.25
CA ALA A 19 11.26 10.01 0.86
C ALA A 19 12.54 10.27 1.64
N MET A 20 12.57 9.85 2.90
CA MET A 20 13.72 10.03 3.78
C MET A 20 14.11 8.72 4.43
N GLY A 21 15.42 8.53 4.62
CA GLY A 21 15.94 7.37 5.34
C GLY A 21 15.50 6.05 4.72
N HIS A 22 14.87 5.21 5.52
CA HIS A 22 14.48 3.86 5.10
C HIS A 22 13.08 3.79 4.49
N GLU A 23 12.42 4.93 4.27
CA GLU A 23 11.13 4.97 3.58
C GLU A 23 11.29 4.50 2.14
N GLN A 24 10.29 3.76 1.64
CA GLN A 24 10.29 3.38 0.22
C GLN A 24 10.19 4.64 -0.63
N SER A 25 11.03 4.72 -1.67
CA SER A 25 11.08 5.89 -2.55
C SER A 25 10.74 5.52 -3.99
N GLY A 26 10.52 6.54 -4.81
CA GLY A 26 10.29 6.41 -6.24
C GLY A 26 8.85 6.07 -6.58
N ILE A 27 8.63 5.73 -7.84
CA ILE A 27 7.32 5.28 -8.33
C ILE A 27 7.24 3.78 -8.08
N ARG A 28 6.29 3.37 -7.23
CA ARG A 28 6.17 1.99 -6.77
C ARG A 28 4.71 1.58 -6.69
N PRO A 29 4.43 0.28 -6.75
CA PRO A 29 3.10 -0.20 -6.38
C PRO A 29 2.87 0.04 -4.90
N ALA A 30 1.63 0.30 -4.55
CA ALA A 30 1.23 0.40 -3.15
C ALA A 30 -0.19 -0.13 -2.99
N LEU A 31 -0.41 -0.79 -1.85
CA LEU A 31 -1.72 -1.32 -1.48
C LEU A 31 -2.50 -0.22 -0.77
N ILE A 32 -3.71 0.06 -1.27
CA ILE A 32 -4.63 0.98 -0.59
C ILE A 32 -5.22 0.24 0.59
N PHE A 33 -4.94 0.72 1.80
CA PHE A 33 -5.34 0.02 3.02
C PHE A 33 -6.44 0.73 3.78
N SER A 34 -6.64 2.02 3.55
CA SER A 34 -7.70 2.80 4.19
C SER A 34 -9.07 2.48 3.61
N ASP A 35 -10.10 2.78 4.40
CA ASP A 35 -11.49 2.50 4.06
C ASP A 35 -11.98 3.32 2.86
N ASP A 36 -12.93 2.74 2.11
CA ASP A 36 -13.45 3.34 0.88
C ASP A 36 -14.05 4.73 1.12
N LEU A 37 -14.77 4.91 2.21
CA LEU A 37 -15.38 6.22 2.52
C LEU A 37 -14.30 7.27 2.78
N PHE A 38 -13.26 6.90 3.50
CA PHE A 38 -12.14 7.81 3.74
C PHE A 38 -11.42 8.14 2.44
N ASN A 39 -11.14 7.12 1.63
CA ASN A 39 -10.39 7.28 0.38
C ASN A 39 -11.05 8.25 -0.60
N ASN A 40 -12.38 8.26 -0.62
CA ASN A 40 -13.16 9.06 -1.57
C ASN A 40 -13.81 10.27 -0.91
N GLY A 41 -13.39 10.58 0.31
CA GLY A 41 -13.92 11.70 1.08
C GLY A 41 -13.17 13.00 0.83
N LEU A 42 -13.38 13.96 1.71
CA LEU A 42 -12.89 15.32 1.53
C LEU A 42 -11.48 15.56 2.03
N SER A 43 -10.88 14.58 2.72
CA SER A 43 -9.53 14.78 3.27
C SER A 43 -8.46 14.90 2.19
N GLY A 44 -8.66 14.28 1.02
CA GLY A 44 -7.65 14.21 -0.01
C GLY A 44 -6.49 13.29 0.33
N LEU A 45 -6.66 12.45 1.35
CA LEU A 45 -5.62 11.54 1.84
C LEU A 45 -6.06 10.10 1.73
N ILE A 46 -5.09 9.21 1.60
CA ILE A 46 -5.28 7.77 1.67
C ILE A 46 -4.17 7.19 2.53
N ILE A 47 -4.39 5.98 3.07
CA ILE A 47 -3.36 5.27 3.83
C ILE A 47 -2.95 4.07 3.00
N ILE A 48 -1.63 3.92 2.79
CA ILE A 48 -1.08 2.93 1.89
C ILE A 48 0.01 2.11 2.56
N LEU A 49 0.24 0.91 1.98
CA LEU A 49 1.37 0.05 2.31
C LEU A 49 2.20 -0.09 1.03
N PRO A 50 3.44 0.42 1.00
CA PRO A 50 4.28 0.26 -0.19
C PRO A 50 4.60 -1.20 -0.49
N ILE A 51 4.80 -1.50 -1.76
CA ILE A 51 5.15 -2.83 -2.24
C ILE A 51 6.52 -2.74 -2.90
N THR A 52 7.42 -3.65 -2.56
CA THR A 52 8.77 -3.70 -3.11
C THR A 52 9.06 -5.09 -3.67
N SER A 53 9.94 -5.17 -4.68
CA SER A 53 10.43 -6.45 -5.18
C SER A 53 11.67 -6.94 -4.40
N LYS A 54 12.21 -6.13 -3.49
CA LYS A 54 13.42 -6.47 -2.74
C LYS A 54 13.07 -7.30 -1.50
N LYS A 55 13.62 -8.52 -1.43
CA LYS A 55 13.46 -9.38 -0.26
C LYS A 55 14.46 -8.94 0.82
N LYS A 56 13.96 -8.64 2.02
CA LYS A 56 14.80 -8.23 3.14
C LYS A 56 14.67 -9.11 4.38
N ASN A 57 13.90 -10.19 4.30
CA ASN A 57 13.70 -11.14 5.41
C ASN A 57 13.21 -10.46 6.70
N LEU A 58 12.35 -9.43 6.56
CA LEU A 58 11.75 -8.76 7.70
C LEU A 58 10.39 -9.39 7.99
N ASN A 59 10.10 -9.62 9.27
CA ASN A 59 8.83 -10.22 9.69
C ASN A 59 7.62 -9.35 9.33
N THR A 60 7.85 -8.06 9.12
CA THR A 60 6.80 -7.12 8.74
C THR A 60 6.45 -7.17 7.25
N HIS A 61 7.27 -7.82 6.44
CA HIS A 61 7.02 -7.95 5.01
C HIS A 61 6.11 -9.14 4.72
N ILE A 62 5.14 -8.95 3.83
CA ILE A 62 4.23 -10.00 3.38
C ILE A 62 4.53 -10.30 1.92
N GLN A 63 4.93 -11.53 1.65
CA GLN A 63 5.22 -11.97 0.29
C GLN A 63 3.94 -12.15 -0.50
N ILE A 64 3.91 -11.60 -1.71
CA ILE A 64 2.80 -11.75 -2.65
C ILE A 64 3.33 -12.07 -4.04
N GLN A 65 2.49 -12.76 -4.82
CA GLN A 65 2.76 -13.02 -6.23
C GLN A 65 1.45 -12.87 -6.97
N THR A 66 1.40 -11.96 -7.93
CA THR A 66 0.19 -11.64 -8.67
C THR A 66 0.49 -11.47 -10.15
N PRO A 67 -0.52 -11.68 -11.03
CA PRO A 67 -0.29 -11.51 -12.48
C PRO A 67 0.06 -10.09 -12.89
N PHE A 68 -0.31 -9.08 -12.11
CA PHE A 68 -0.08 -7.68 -12.48
C PHE A 68 1.24 -7.11 -11.94
N LEU A 69 2.01 -7.92 -11.18
CA LEU A 69 3.34 -7.52 -10.74
C LEU A 69 4.38 -8.40 -11.46
N PRO A 70 5.50 -7.80 -11.92
CA PRO A 70 6.46 -8.53 -12.76
C PRO A 70 7.23 -9.62 -12.03
N SER A 71 7.26 -9.57 -10.70
CA SER A 71 8.02 -10.56 -9.91
C SER A 71 7.38 -10.72 -8.54
N VAL A 72 7.84 -11.73 -7.80
CA VAL A 72 7.47 -11.87 -6.38
C VAL A 72 7.78 -10.56 -5.68
N SER A 73 6.84 -10.10 -4.88
CA SER A 73 6.93 -8.79 -4.24
C SER A 73 6.56 -8.91 -2.77
N TYR A 74 6.78 -7.83 -2.03
CA TYR A 74 6.63 -7.82 -0.57
C TYR A 74 5.91 -6.55 -0.17
N ILE A 75 4.82 -6.70 0.59
CA ILE A 75 4.10 -5.58 1.18
C ILE A 75 4.88 -5.15 2.42
N LYS A 76 5.28 -3.89 2.48
CA LYS A 76 6.05 -3.33 3.60
C LYS A 76 5.10 -2.77 4.64
N THR A 77 4.62 -3.60 5.56
CA THR A 77 3.67 -3.12 6.57
C THR A 77 4.31 -2.08 7.49
N GLU A 78 5.60 -2.18 7.73
CA GLU A 78 6.32 -1.23 8.60
C GLU A 78 6.43 0.17 7.97
N ASP A 79 6.15 0.30 6.68
CA ASP A 79 6.24 1.59 5.98
C ASP A 79 4.83 2.15 5.69
N ILE A 80 3.85 1.78 6.51
CA ILE A 80 2.49 2.32 6.41
C ILE A 80 2.54 3.84 6.51
N ARG A 81 1.84 4.51 5.59
CA ARG A 81 1.85 5.97 5.57
C ARG A 81 0.60 6.54 4.93
N SER A 82 0.27 7.75 5.36
CA SER A 82 -0.76 8.56 4.75
C SER A 82 -0.15 9.41 3.65
N VAL A 83 -0.79 9.46 2.49
CA VAL A 83 -0.30 10.25 1.36
C VAL A 83 -1.47 10.96 0.69
N SER A 84 -1.14 12.03 -0.06
CA SER A 84 -2.13 12.72 -0.89
C SER A 84 -2.60 11.80 -2.03
N VAL A 85 -3.90 11.85 -2.33
CA VAL A 85 -4.45 11.14 -3.49
C VAL A 85 -3.81 11.62 -4.79
N GLU A 86 -3.22 12.82 -4.81
CA GLU A 86 -2.53 13.36 -5.99
C GLU A 86 -1.27 12.57 -6.34
N ARG A 87 -0.76 11.75 -5.43
CA ARG A 87 0.39 10.89 -5.70
C ARG A 87 0.03 9.65 -6.52
N LEU A 88 -1.25 9.32 -6.64
CA LEU A 88 -1.71 8.17 -7.40
C LEU A 88 -1.51 8.40 -8.89
N ILE A 89 -0.95 7.40 -9.58
CA ILE A 89 -0.67 7.48 -11.01
C ILE A 89 -1.63 6.59 -11.78
N LYS A 90 -1.72 5.30 -11.44
CA LYS A 90 -2.49 4.35 -12.22
C LYS A 90 -2.85 3.14 -11.35
N LYS A 91 -4.11 2.73 -11.39
CA LYS A 91 -4.53 1.47 -10.77
C LYS A 91 -4.01 0.31 -11.61
N ILE A 92 -3.37 -0.68 -10.98
CA ILE A 92 -2.80 -1.83 -11.68
C ILE A 92 -3.44 -3.15 -11.28
N GLY A 93 -4.21 -3.20 -10.21
CA GLY A 93 -4.88 -4.42 -9.80
C GLY A 93 -5.50 -4.29 -8.42
N ASN A 94 -5.84 -5.42 -7.83
CA ASN A 94 -6.29 -5.46 -6.44
C ASN A 94 -5.84 -6.78 -5.81
N LEU A 95 -5.82 -6.79 -4.49
CA LEU A 95 -5.47 -7.96 -3.70
C LEU A 95 -6.72 -8.46 -2.99
N ASP A 96 -6.78 -9.77 -2.75
CA ASP A 96 -7.96 -10.36 -2.15
C ASP A 96 -8.02 -10.15 -0.64
N GLN A 97 -9.16 -10.50 -0.06
CA GLN A 97 -9.43 -10.30 1.35
C GLN A 97 -8.43 -11.03 2.25
N SER A 98 -7.94 -12.20 1.82
CA SER A 98 -6.97 -12.96 2.64
C SER A 98 -5.68 -12.19 2.85
N VAL A 99 -5.21 -11.48 1.82
CA VAL A 99 -4.01 -10.65 1.93
C VAL A 99 -4.26 -9.46 2.86
N LEU A 100 -5.43 -8.83 2.71
CA LEU A 100 -5.80 -7.71 3.59
C LEU A 100 -5.85 -8.13 5.05
N GLN A 101 -6.44 -9.30 5.32
CA GLN A 101 -6.49 -9.83 6.69
C GLN A 101 -5.10 -10.11 7.24
N HIS A 102 -4.21 -10.63 6.41
CA HIS A 102 -2.83 -10.88 6.81
C HIS A 102 -2.12 -9.57 7.16
N ALA A 103 -2.33 -8.53 6.37
CA ALA A 103 -1.77 -7.21 6.65
C ALA A 103 -2.36 -6.62 7.94
N GLU A 104 -3.66 -6.77 8.18
CA GLU A 104 -4.29 -6.34 9.42
C GLU A 104 -3.64 -7.00 10.63
N TYR A 105 -3.38 -8.30 10.53
CA TYR A 105 -2.75 -9.06 11.60
C TYR A 105 -1.36 -8.48 11.94
N HIS A 106 -0.54 -8.23 10.92
CA HIS A 106 0.78 -7.64 11.11
C HIS A 106 0.71 -6.25 11.72
N LEU A 107 -0.21 -5.42 11.20
CA LEU A 107 -0.35 -4.04 11.65
C LEU A 107 -0.87 -3.95 13.08
N LYS A 108 -1.73 -4.87 13.48
CA LYS A 108 -2.21 -4.93 14.85
C LYS A 108 -1.06 -4.99 15.85
N TYR A 109 -0.09 -5.85 15.59
CA TYR A 109 1.08 -5.97 16.45
C TYR A 109 2.04 -4.81 16.28
N LEU A 110 2.29 -4.41 15.02
CA LEU A 110 3.21 -3.34 14.72
C LEU A 110 2.77 -2.02 15.37
N LEU A 111 1.47 -1.75 15.39
CA LEU A 111 0.92 -0.51 15.94
C LEU A 111 0.54 -0.63 17.41
N GLY A 112 0.72 -1.79 18.02
CA GLY A 112 0.47 -1.97 19.44
C GLY A 112 -1.00 -2.17 19.81
N PHE A 113 -1.85 -2.52 18.86
CA PHE A 113 -3.26 -2.82 19.15
C PHE A 113 -3.37 -4.21 19.78
N GLN A 114 -4.21 -4.31 20.78
CA GLN A 114 -4.46 -5.56 21.49
C GLN A 114 -5.61 -6.35 20.85
#